data_417fac2531c8447177d12b1fc48a2cb1
#
_entry.id   417fac2531c8447177d12b1fc48a2cb1
#
_cell.length_a   1.000
_cell.length_b   1.000
_cell.length_c   1.000
_cell.angle_alpha   90.00
_cell.angle_beta   90.00
_cell.angle_gamma   90.00
#
_symmetry.space_group_name_H-M   'P 1'
#
loop_
_entity.id
_entity.type
_entity.pdbx_description
1 polymer ?
#
loop_
_entity_poly.entity_id
_entity_poly.type
_entity_poly.pdbx_seq_one_letter_code
_entity_poly.pdbx_strand_id
1 'polypeptide(L)'
;MSDDLDLGLFPLGLVLLPSERAPLHLFEPRYRQLYADCVLEDTPFVVVQAGPTGTADVGCAARFESLVRRFEDGRLNVIVQGVEPVRLVEETDGRLYFSARVERLEDVASDVPASLADEVLRRFRALGGLSETAMPDAPERTPLSYAVAAAFDIPPDVKQGLLETRDEARRLTMLTELFTAADRESEHARLAAHRAGTNGKVSTP
;
A
#
# COMPACT_ATOMS: atom_id res chain seq x y z
N MET A 1 9.45 23.59 12.36
CA MET A 1 8.77 24.25 11.24
C MET A 1 8.05 23.13 10.52
N SER A 2 6.71 23.10 10.58
CA SER A 2 5.94 22.09 9.82
C SER A 2 6.20 22.32 8.34
N ASP A 3 6.72 21.30 7.67
CA ASP A 3 6.92 21.31 6.21
C ASP A 3 5.53 21.05 5.58
N ASP A 4 4.65 22.04 5.64
CA ASP A 4 3.35 21.99 4.98
C ASP A 4 3.58 22.04 3.47
N LEU A 5 3.29 20.95 2.80
CA LEU A 5 3.38 20.83 1.34
C LEU A 5 1.98 20.95 0.72
N ASP A 6 1.85 21.74 -0.34
CA ASP A 6 0.61 21.79 -1.14
C ASP A 6 0.72 20.80 -2.30
N LEU A 7 0.06 19.66 -2.18
CA LEU A 7 0.16 18.54 -3.11
C LEU A 7 -1.16 18.25 -3.83
N GLY A 8 -1.05 17.82 -5.08
CA GLY A 8 -2.20 17.32 -5.83
C GLY A 8 -2.71 16.02 -5.24
N LEU A 9 -4.04 15.83 -5.22
CA LEU A 9 -4.70 14.63 -4.71
C LEU A 9 -5.18 13.74 -5.84
N PHE A 10 -4.99 12.44 -5.65
CA PHE A 10 -5.54 11.40 -6.50
C PHE A 10 -6.44 10.48 -5.65
N PRO A 11 -7.75 10.80 -5.52
CA PRO A 11 -8.68 9.94 -4.81
C PRO A 11 -8.94 8.64 -5.57
N LEU A 12 -8.72 7.49 -4.92
CA LEU A 12 -8.90 6.15 -5.50
C LEU A 12 -9.62 5.23 -4.52
N GLY A 13 -10.25 4.18 -5.03
CA GLY A 13 -10.81 3.10 -4.20
C GLY A 13 -9.76 2.14 -3.62
N LEU A 14 -8.48 2.48 -3.68
CA LEU A 14 -7.37 1.68 -3.15
C LEU A 14 -6.55 2.50 -2.15
N VAL A 15 -5.78 1.80 -1.33
CA VAL A 15 -4.76 2.37 -0.45
C VAL A 15 -3.39 1.99 -1.00
N LEU A 16 -2.53 2.99 -1.17
CA LEU A 16 -1.13 2.80 -1.55
C LEU A 16 -0.27 2.91 -0.28
N LEU A 17 0.68 1.99 -0.12
CA LEU A 17 1.64 2.01 0.98
C LEU A 17 3.00 2.56 0.52
N PRO A 18 3.83 3.09 1.43
CA PRO A 18 5.24 3.38 1.12
C PRO A 18 5.94 2.17 0.51
N SER A 19 6.77 2.39 -0.50
CA SER A 19 7.46 1.41 -1.38
C SER A 19 6.56 0.59 -2.32
N GLU A 20 5.26 0.58 -2.12
CA GLU A 20 4.33 -0.15 -3.01
C GLU A 20 4.27 0.50 -4.39
N ARG A 21 4.25 -0.35 -5.42
CA ARG A 21 4.07 0.07 -6.82
C ARG A 21 2.68 -0.28 -7.30
N ALA A 22 2.02 0.67 -7.95
CA ALA A 22 0.70 0.45 -8.53
C ALA A 22 0.63 0.95 -9.97
N PRO A 23 0.02 0.18 -10.90
CA PRO A 23 -0.30 0.67 -12.24
C PRO A 23 -1.54 1.56 -12.18
N LEU A 24 -1.47 2.74 -12.81
CA LEU A 24 -2.62 3.63 -12.94
C LEU A 24 -2.89 3.92 -14.42
N HIS A 25 -4.19 4.04 -14.74
CA HIS A 25 -4.67 4.47 -16.04
C HIS A 25 -5.26 5.88 -15.94
N LEU A 26 -4.54 6.87 -16.49
CA LEU A 26 -4.93 8.28 -16.44
C LEU A 26 -5.75 8.63 -17.69
N PHE A 27 -7.08 8.55 -17.58
CA PHE A 27 -8.00 8.87 -18.67
C PHE A 27 -8.65 10.25 -18.48
N GLU A 28 -8.85 10.72 -17.26
CA GLU A 28 -9.44 12.02 -16.97
C GLU A 28 -8.44 13.16 -17.25
N PRO A 29 -8.88 14.26 -17.89
CA PRO A 29 -8.00 15.40 -18.18
C PRO A 29 -7.29 15.97 -16.95
N ARG A 30 -8.00 16.05 -15.80
CA ARG A 30 -7.44 16.56 -14.54
C ARG A 30 -6.24 15.75 -14.05
N TYR A 31 -6.29 14.40 -14.15
CA TYR A 31 -5.18 13.56 -13.72
C TYR A 31 -4.03 13.49 -14.71
N ARG A 32 -4.30 13.76 -15.99
CA ARG A 32 -3.23 13.98 -16.97
C ARG A 32 -2.48 15.29 -16.72
N GLN A 33 -3.21 16.32 -16.24
CA GLN A 33 -2.59 17.59 -15.82
C GLN A 33 -1.77 17.36 -14.54
N LEU A 34 -2.31 16.68 -13.53
CA LEU A 34 -1.57 16.30 -12.32
C LEU A 34 -0.25 15.59 -12.66
N TYR A 35 -0.30 14.62 -13.59
CA TYR A 35 0.90 13.92 -14.06
C TYR A 35 1.91 14.89 -14.69
N ALA A 36 1.44 15.79 -15.57
CA ALA A 36 2.32 16.72 -16.25
C ALA A 36 3.01 17.68 -15.27
N ASP A 37 2.25 18.21 -14.31
CA ASP A 37 2.76 19.13 -13.29
C ASP A 37 3.78 18.44 -12.39
N CYS A 38 3.45 17.24 -11.86
CA CYS A 38 4.35 16.49 -10.98
C CYS A 38 5.65 16.08 -11.68
N VAL A 39 5.58 15.70 -12.97
CA VAL A 39 6.80 15.34 -13.73
C VAL A 39 7.64 16.57 -14.06
N LEU A 40 7.00 17.71 -14.35
CA LEU A 40 7.71 18.94 -14.67
C LEU A 40 8.42 19.53 -13.44
N GLU A 41 7.76 19.51 -12.29
CA GLU A 41 8.23 20.13 -11.04
C GLU A 41 9.02 19.16 -10.15
N ASP A 42 9.12 17.89 -10.53
CA ASP A 42 9.67 16.79 -9.71
C ASP A 42 9.03 16.72 -8.31
N THR A 43 7.71 16.94 -8.25
CA THR A 43 6.96 16.95 -7.00
C THR A 43 6.15 15.66 -6.81
N PRO A 44 5.96 15.20 -5.57
CA PRO A 44 5.02 14.11 -5.28
C PRO A 44 3.56 14.59 -5.41
N PHE A 45 2.65 13.64 -5.42
CA PHE A 45 1.22 13.82 -5.25
C PHE A 45 0.71 12.84 -4.18
N VAL A 46 -0.54 12.95 -3.75
CA VAL A 46 -1.09 12.07 -2.71
C VAL A 46 -2.11 11.13 -3.31
N VAL A 47 -1.91 9.83 -3.12
CA VAL A 47 -2.97 8.83 -3.28
C VAL A 47 -3.74 8.76 -1.96
N VAL A 48 -5.05 9.00 -2.02
CA VAL A 48 -5.93 8.97 -0.87
C VAL A 48 -7.10 8.03 -1.12
N GLN A 49 -7.44 7.21 -0.13
CA GLN A 49 -8.58 6.31 -0.24
C GLN A 49 -9.88 7.13 -0.30
N ALA A 50 -10.67 6.91 -1.35
CA ALA A 50 -12.00 7.47 -1.51
C ALA A 50 -13.05 6.36 -1.34
N GLY A 51 -14.07 6.65 -0.54
CA GLY A 51 -15.18 5.75 -0.27
C GLY A 51 -16.52 6.50 -0.29
N PRO A 52 -17.63 5.81 -0.01
CA PRO A 52 -18.97 6.40 0.00
C PRO A 52 -19.14 7.52 1.02
N THR A 53 -18.32 7.55 2.06
CA THR A 53 -18.36 8.54 3.17
C THR A 53 -17.38 9.69 2.98
N GLY A 54 -16.65 9.75 1.88
CA GLY A 54 -15.64 10.76 1.59
C GLY A 54 -14.24 10.18 1.41
N THR A 55 -13.24 11.02 1.52
CA THR A 55 -11.82 10.64 1.48
C THR A 55 -11.28 10.41 2.89
N ALA A 56 -10.29 9.52 3.02
CA ALA A 56 -9.57 9.33 4.27
C ALA A 56 -8.72 10.56 4.61
N ASP A 57 -8.50 10.82 5.91
CA ASP A 57 -7.65 11.93 6.38
C ASP A 57 -6.16 11.65 6.18
N VAL A 58 -5.79 10.38 6.03
CA VAL A 58 -4.41 9.94 5.80
C VAL A 58 -4.30 9.26 4.44
N GLY A 59 -3.36 9.73 3.64
CA GLY A 59 -3.00 9.16 2.35
C GLY A 59 -1.51 8.83 2.28
N CYS A 60 -1.07 8.38 1.10
CA CYS A 60 0.33 8.15 0.80
C CYS A 60 0.82 9.14 -0.25
N ALA A 61 1.85 9.92 0.08
CA ALA A 61 2.59 10.66 -0.92
C ALA A 61 3.23 9.66 -1.89
N ALA A 62 3.12 9.93 -3.19
CA ALA A 62 3.55 9.04 -4.25
C ALA A 62 4.28 9.81 -5.34
N ARG A 63 5.12 9.12 -6.11
CA ARG A 63 5.76 9.65 -7.31
C ARG A 63 5.40 8.83 -8.54
N PHE A 64 5.35 9.47 -9.67
CA PHE A 64 5.28 8.78 -10.96
C PHE A 64 6.67 8.17 -11.25
N GLU A 65 6.77 6.83 -11.17
CA GLU A 65 8.01 6.10 -11.39
C GLU A 65 8.31 5.96 -12.88
N SER A 66 7.30 5.60 -13.68
CA SER A 66 7.49 5.41 -15.11
C SER A 66 6.21 5.62 -15.93
N LEU A 67 6.38 6.10 -17.16
CA LEU A 67 5.35 6.11 -18.19
C LEU A 67 5.44 4.80 -18.99
N VAL A 68 4.45 3.93 -18.82
CA VAL A 68 4.39 2.63 -19.51
C VAL A 68 3.89 2.81 -20.95
N ARG A 69 2.84 3.62 -21.13
CA ARG A 69 2.24 3.87 -22.44
C ARG A 69 1.53 5.22 -22.50
N ARG A 70 1.73 5.91 -23.64
CA ARG A 70 0.91 7.06 -24.05
C ARG A 70 0.05 6.64 -25.23
N PHE A 71 -1.25 6.91 -25.14
CA PHE A 71 -2.22 6.64 -26.20
C PHE A 71 -2.39 7.90 -27.10
N GLU A 72 -2.86 7.71 -28.34
CA GLU A 72 -3.09 8.81 -29.28
C GLU A 72 -4.14 9.83 -28.80
N ASP A 73 -5.12 9.38 -28.02
CA ASP A 73 -6.16 10.21 -27.39
C ASP A 73 -5.67 10.93 -26.11
N GLY A 74 -4.39 10.80 -25.78
CA GLY A 74 -3.74 11.44 -24.65
C GLY A 74 -3.87 10.70 -23.31
N ARG A 75 -4.55 9.56 -23.24
CA ARG A 75 -4.55 8.68 -22.03
C ARG A 75 -3.15 8.16 -21.76
N LEU A 76 -2.87 7.88 -20.49
CA LEU A 76 -1.56 7.39 -20.04
C LEU A 76 -1.72 6.15 -19.17
N ASN A 77 -0.84 5.16 -19.36
CA ASN A 77 -0.58 4.12 -18.37
C ASN A 77 0.75 4.44 -17.69
N VAL A 78 0.72 4.53 -16.39
CA VAL A 78 1.88 4.88 -15.56
C VAL A 78 2.06 3.88 -14.43
N ILE A 79 3.27 3.77 -13.91
CA ILE A 79 3.54 3.15 -12.62
C ILE A 79 3.80 4.27 -11.62
N VAL A 80 3.17 4.17 -10.46
CA VAL A 80 3.42 5.05 -9.32
C VAL A 80 4.05 4.24 -8.19
N GLN A 81 4.85 4.92 -7.36
CA GLN A 81 5.44 4.35 -6.16
C GLN A 81 5.09 5.20 -4.95
N GLY A 82 4.60 4.56 -3.89
CA GLY A 82 4.38 5.21 -2.60
C GLY A 82 5.71 5.58 -1.94
N VAL A 83 5.73 6.73 -1.28
CA VAL A 83 6.93 7.30 -0.64
C VAL A 83 6.80 7.33 0.87
N GLU A 84 5.79 8.03 1.38
CA GLU A 84 5.60 8.25 2.81
C GLU A 84 4.12 8.54 3.15
N PRO A 85 3.67 8.24 4.37
CA PRO A 85 2.33 8.60 4.80
C PRO A 85 2.23 10.11 5.05
N VAL A 86 1.09 10.69 4.67
CA VAL A 86 0.78 12.10 4.87
C VAL A 86 -0.64 12.28 5.39
N ARG A 87 -0.86 13.30 6.22
CA ARG A 87 -2.18 13.74 6.67
C ARG A 87 -2.65 14.91 5.83
N LEU A 88 -3.90 14.87 5.39
CA LEU A 88 -4.57 15.99 4.76
C LEU A 88 -4.96 17.00 5.85
N VAL A 89 -4.53 18.25 5.70
CA VAL A 89 -4.80 19.32 6.67
C VAL A 89 -5.94 20.21 6.19
N GLU A 90 -5.88 20.62 4.92
CA GLU A 90 -6.85 21.53 4.33
C GLU A 90 -6.86 21.39 2.81
N GLU A 91 -8.04 21.30 2.21
CA GLU A 91 -8.17 21.33 0.75
C GLU A 91 -7.78 22.70 0.21
N THR A 92 -7.11 22.73 -0.94
CA THR A 92 -6.67 23.95 -1.60
C THR A 92 -7.29 24.05 -2.99
N ASP A 93 -7.45 25.29 -3.45
CA ASP A 93 -8.04 25.63 -4.75
C ASP A 93 -6.98 26.11 -5.76
N GLY A 94 -7.41 26.31 -7.00
CA GLY A 94 -6.60 26.96 -8.04
C GLY A 94 -5.94 26.00 -9.03
N ARG A 95 -6.11 24.68 -8.87
CA ARG A 95 -5.64 23.64 -9.80
C ARG A 95 -6.83 22.99 -10.53
N LEU A 96 -6.57 22.35 -11.66
CA LEU A 96 -7.60 21.61 -12.41
C LEU A 96 -7.94 20.25 -11.75
N TYR A 97 -7.17 19.83 -10.78
CA TYR A 97 -7.33 18.62 -9.97
C TYR A 97 -7.45 18.99 -8.49
N PHE A 98 -7.92 18.09 -7.69
CA PHE A 98 -7.97 18.27 -6.23
C PHE A 98 -6.57 18.43 -5.67
N SER A 99 -6.42 19.33 -4.71
CA SER A 99 -5.17 19.57 -4.00
C SER A 99 -5.43 19.84 -2.52
N ALA A 100 -4.42 19.61 -1.70
CA ALA A 100 -4.49 19.88 -0.26
C ALA A 100 -3.11 20.24 0.28
N ARG A 101 -3.13 21.04 1.33
CA ARG A 101 -2.03 21.20 2.22
C ARG A 101 -1.93 19.92 3.07
N VAL A 102 -0.74 19.32 3.11
CA VAL A 102 -0.50 18.05 3.79
C VAL A 102 0.66 18.16 4.77
N GLU A 103 0.60 17.34 5.81
CA GLU A 103 1.62 17.20 6.84
C GLU A 103 2.22 15.79 6.74
N ARG A 104 3.56 15.69 6.77
CA ARG A 104 4.24 14.38 6.81
C ARG A 104 3.97 13.68 8.13
N LEU A 105 3.69 12.39 8.07
CA LEU A 105 3.50 11.56 9.24
C LEU A 105 4.79 10.75 9.50
N GLU A 106 5.70 11.35 10.28
CA GLU A 106 6.90 10.65 10.72
C GLU A 106 6.56 9.58 11.76
N ASP A 107 7.27 8.46 11.71
CA ASP A 107 7.16 7.42 12.72
C ASP A 107 7.61 7.95 14.09
N VAL A 108 6.92 7.53 15.13
CA VAL A 108 7.40 7.74 16.50
C VAL A 108 8.56 6.78 16.76
N ALA A 109 9.56 7.27 17.50
CA ALA A 109 10.67 6.40 17.90
C ALA A 109 10.12 5.23 18.74
N SER A 110 10.22 4.03 18.23
CA SER A 110 9.83 2.80 18.91
C SER A 110 10.99 1.80 18.88
N ASP A 111 11.12 1.04 19.97
CA ASP A 111 12.05 -0.07 20.01
C ASP A 111 11.37 -1.30 19.39
N VAL A 112 11.86 -1.72 18.23
CA VAL A 112 11.36 -2.91 17.54
C VAL A 112 12.12 -4.13 18.07
N PRO A 113 11.45 -5.06 18.78
CA PRO A 113 12.10 -6.28 19.22
C PRO A 113 12.62 -7.09 18.01
N ALA A 114 13.88 -7.50 18.04
CA ALA A 114 14.47 -8.30 16.96
C ALA A 114 13.64 -9.58 16.68
N SER A 115 13.11 -10.22 17.72
CA SER A 115 12.24 -11.38 17.58
C SER A 115 10.97 -11.12 16.78
N LEU A 116 10.40 -9.91 16.85
CA LEU A 116 9.21 -9.54 16.09
C LEU A 116 9.56 -9.33 14.61
N ALA A 117 10.65 -8.65 14.32
CA ALA A 117 11.15 -8.47 12.96
C ALA A 117 11.47 -9.81 12.29
N ASP A 118 12.18 -10.70 13.01
CA ASP A 118 12.52 -12.05 12.54
C ASP A 118 11.27 -12.90 12.27
N GLU A 119 10.24 -12.80 13.12
CA GLU A 119 8.97 -13.50 12.95
C GLU A 119 8.25 -13.05 11.67
N VAL A 120 8.15 -11.72 11.44
CA VAL A 120 7.52 -11.17 10.24
C VAL A 120 8.27 -11.60 8.98
N LEU A 121 9.61 -11.52 8.98
CA LEU A 121 10.44 -11.97 7.86
C LEU A 121 10.31 -13.47 7.59
N ARG A 122 10.23 -14.29 8.62
CA ARG A 122 10.02 -15.74 8.47
C ARG A 122 8.68 -16.02 7.78
N ARG A 123 7.60 -15.34 8.19
CA ARG A 123 6.27 -15.48 7.57
C ARG A 123 6.23 -14.93 6.15
N PHE A 124 6.84 -13.79 5.92
CA PHE A 124 7.00 -13.22 4.58
C PHE A 124 7.60 -14.24 3.61
N ARG A 125 8.69 -14.89 3.99
CA ARG A 125 9.36 -15.90 3.17
C ARG A 125 8.50 -17.13 2.96
N ALA A 126 7.85 -17.63 4.01
CA ALA A 126 6.99 -18.81 3.95
C ALA A 126 5.78 -18.60 3.04
N LEU A 127 5.08 -17.48 3.17
CA LEU A 127 3.89 -17.15 2.37
C LEU A 127 4.25 -16.78 0.92
N GLY A 128 5.35 -16.09 0.71
CA GLY A 128 5.86 -15.74 -0.60
C GLY A 128 6.53 -16.88 -1.36
N GLY A 129 6.74 -18.05 -0.74
CA GLY A 129 7.50 -19.16 -1.31
C GLY A 129 8.96 -18.79 -1.62
N LEU A 130 9.52 -17.86 -0.86
CA LEU A 130 10.83 -17.27 -1.09
C LEU A 130 11.92 -18.01 -0.32
N SER A 131 13.18 -17.80 -0.71
CA SER A 131 14.34 -18.37 0.00
C SER A 131 14.45 -17.78 1.43
N GLU A 132 15.11 -18.50 2.35
CA GLU A 132 15.31 -18.05 3.73
C GLU A 132 16.05 -16.70 3.86
N THR A 133 16.80 -16.30 2.82
CA THR A 133 17.53 -15.04 2.79
C THR A 133 16.82 -13.93 2.04
N ALA A 134 15.64 -14.21 1.45
CA ALA A 134 14.91 -13.20 0.70
C ALA A 134 14.50 -12.03 1.60
N MET A 135 14.68 -10.82 1.06
CA MET A 135 14.25 -9.56 1.68
C MET A 135 13.22 -8.89 0.79
N PRO A 136 12.29 -8.12 1.35
CA PRO A 136 11.36 -7.31 0.56
C PRO A 136 12.13 -6.33 -0.33
N ASP A 137 11.67 -6.17 -1.59
CA ASP A 137 12.21 -5.15 -2.50
C ASP A 137 11.66 -3.77 -2.12
N ALA A 138 12.48 -2.95 -1.50
CA ALA A 138 12.11 -1.61 -1.06
C ALA A 138 13.34 -0.70 -0.95
N PRO A 139 13.17 0.64 -1.08
CA PRO A 139 14.24 1.59 -0.79
C PRO A 139 14.83 1.41 0.61
N GLU A 140 16.13 1.67 0.77
CA GLU A 140 16.89 1.40 2.02
C GLU A 140 16.27 1.99 3.30
N ARG A 141 15.54 3.10 3.19
CA ARG A 141 14.93 3.79 4.35
C ARG A 141 13.49 3.40 4.61
N THR A 142 12.93 2.48 3.83
CA THR A 142 11.55 2.04 4.03
C THR A 142 11.45 1.18 5.29
N PRO A 143 10.55 1.50 6.24
CA PRO A 143 10.27 0.62 7.36
C PRO A 143 9.93 -0.80 6.92
N LEU A 144 10.40 -1.80 7.66
CA LEU A 144 10.22 -3.21 7.33
C LEU A 144 8.75 -3.58 7.14
N SER A 145 7.87 -3.02 7.98
CA SER A 145 6.43 -3.26 7.88
C SER A 145 5.86 -2.88 6.52
N TYR A 146 6.22 -1.71 5.99
CA TYR A 146 5.76 -1.26 4.67
C TYR A 146 6.38 -2.08 3.55
N ALA A 147 7.68 -2.38 3.64
CA ALA A 147 8.36 -3.20 2.65
C ALA A 147 7.75 -4.61 2.54
N VAL A 148 7.40 -5.22 3.67
CA VAL A 148 6.71 -6.50 3.72
C VAL A 148 5.27 -6.38 3.20
N ALA A 149 4.52 -5.39 3.67
CA ALA A 149 3.12 -5.20 3.28
C ALA A 149 2.95 -4.94 1.78
N ALA A 150 3.86 -4.18 1.16
CA ALA A 150 3.85 -3.87 -0.27
C ALA A 150 4.00 -5.10 -1.18
N ALA A 151 4.49 -6.22 -0.65
CA ALA A 151 4.70 -7.45 -1.40
C ALA A 151 3.46 -8.39 -1.43
N PHE A 152 2.39 -8.04 -0.70
CA PHE A 152 1.18 -8.86 -0.61
C PHE A 152 -0.07 -8.10 -1.03
N ASP A 153 -1.06 -8.84 -1.51
CA ASP A 153 -2.41 -8.31 -1.72
C ASP A 153 -3.16 -8.27 -0.38
N ILE A 154 -3.07 -7.13 0.29
CA ILE A 154 -3.66 -6.88 1.61
C ILE A 154 -4.96 -6.10 1.45
N PRO A 155 -6.04 -6.43 2.20
CA PRO A 155 -7.29 -5.69 2.16
C PRO A 155 -7.10 -4.18 2.42
N PRO A 156 -7.86 -3.31 1.71
CA PRO A 156 -7.67 -1.86 1.80
C PRO A 156 -7.84 -1.29 3.21
N ASP A 157 -8.75 -1.83 4.02
CA ASP A 157 -8.96 -1.44 5.41
C ASP A 157 -7.76 -1.74 6.30
N VAL A 158 -7.09 -2.88 6.07
CA VAL A 158 -5.84 -3.23 6.77
C VAL A 158 -4.70 -2.32 6.31
N LYS A 159 -4.57 -2.07 5.00
CA LYS A 159 -3.57 -1.12 4.48
C LYS A 159 -3.76 0.28 5.06
N GLN A 160 -5.02 0.75 5.16
CA GLN A 160 -5.32 2.05 5.76
C GLN A 160 -4.90 2.09 7.23
N GLY A 161 -5.19 1.04 8.00
CA GLY A 161 -4.74 0.93 9.38
C GLY A 161 -3.21 0.94 9.55
N LEU A 162 -2.48 0.29 8.63
CA LEU A 162 -1.02 0.34 8.60
C LEU A 162 -0.51 1.76 8.29
N LEU A 163 -1.14 2.45 7.33
CA LEU A 163 -0.76 3.79 6.91
C LEU A 163 -0.97 4.83 8.03
N GLU A 164 -2.03 4.69 8.81
CA GLU A 164 -2.36 5.56 9.95
C GLU A 164 -1.52 5.28 11.20
N THR A 165 -0.94 4.09 11.30
CA THR A 165 -0.14 3.68 12.46
C THR A 165 1.29 4.20 12.34
N ARG A 166 1.72 5.04 13.28
CA ARG A 166 3.05 5.68 13.33
C ARG A 166 4.10 4.93 14.15
N ASP A 167 3.79 3.72 14.59
CA ASP A 167 4.66 2.87 15.40
C ASP A 167 5.02 1.61 14.60
N GLU A 168 6.30 1.45 14.30
CA GLU A 168 6.80 0.33 13.51
C GLU A 168 6.54 -1.02 14.19
N ALA A 169 6.75 -1.12 15.49
CA ALA A 169 6.51 -2.37 16.22
C ALA A 169 5.01 -2.74 16.19
N ARG A 170 4.13 -1.74 16.25
CA ARG A 170 2.69 -1.94 16.13
C ARG A 170 2.29 -2.43 14.73
N ARG A 171 2.84 -1.83 13.66
CA ARG A 171 2.58 -2.28 12.27
C ARG A 171 3.05 -3.72 12.04
N LEU A 172 4.24 -4.08 12.56
CA LEU A 172 4.76 -5.45 12.48
C LEU A 172 3.86 -6.43 13.23
N THR A 173 3.30 -6.02 14.37
CA THR A 173 2.31 -6.84 15.11
C THR A 173 1.05 -7.07 14.27
N MET A 174 0.50 -6.01 13.65
CA MET A 174 -0.67 -6.11 12.76
C MET A 174 -0.41 -7.08 11.60
N LEU A 175 0.77 -7.03 10.99
CA LEU A 175 1.14 -7.97 9.93
C LEU A 175 1.26 -9.41 10.44
N THR A 176 1.80 -9.61 11.63
CA THR A 176 1.88 -10.95 12.25
C THR A 176 0.48 -11.54 12.50
N GLU A 177 -0.46 -10.72 12.98
CA GLU A 177 -1.86 -11.09 13.17
C GLU A 177 -2.54 -11.46 11.84
N LEU A 178 -2.35 -10.63 10.80
CA LEU A 178 -2.86 -10.86 9.45
C LEU A 178 -2.35 -12.19 8.87
N PHE A 179 -1.04 -12.41 8.90
CA PHE A 179 -0.43 -13.64 8.38
C PHE A 179 -0.87 -14.88 9.16
N THR A 180 -1.05 -14.74 10.48
CA THR A 180 -1.57 -15.85 11.31
C THR A 180 -3.01 -16.20 10.93
N ALA A 181 -3.84 -15.23 10.62
CA ALA A 181 -5.21 -15.45 10.13
C ALA A 181 -5.21 -16.15 8.77
N ALA A 182 -4.40 -15.68 7.83
CA ALA A 182 -4.27 -16.29 6.51
C ALA A 182 -3.78 -17.76 6.56
N ASP A 183 -2.80 -18.07 7.43
CA ASP A 183 -2.33 -19.43 7.63
C ASP A 183 -3.46 -20.36 8.13
N ARG A 184 -4.26 -19.90 9.10
CA ARG A 184 -5.39 -20.66 9.64
C ARG A 184 -6.47 -20.92 8.58
N GLU A 185 -6.81 -19.94 7.79
CA GLU A 185 -7.78 -20.08 6.69
C GLU A 185 -7.29 -21.09 5.65
N SER A 186 -6.02 -21.02 5.27
CA SER A 186 -5.39 -21.97 4.33
C SER A 186 -5.40 -23.40 4.88
N GLU A 187 -5.11 -23.58 6.15
CA GLU A 187 -5.13 -24.89 6.80
C GLU A 187 -6.56 -25.46 6.87
N HIS A 188 -7.54 -24.62 7.26
CA HIS A 188 -8.95 -25.01 7.27
C HIS A 188 -9.45 -25.41 5.88
N ALA A 189 -9.08 -24.66 4.83
CA ALA A 189 -9.44 -24.97 3.46
C ALA A 189 -8.84 -26.32 3.01
N ARG A 190 -7.57 -26.59 3.33
CA ARG A 190 -6.90 -27.87 3.04
C ARG A 190 -7.57 -29.05 3.74
N LEU A 191 -7.92 -28.91 5.03
CA LEU A 191 -8.60 -29.94 5.80
C LEU A 191 -10.01 -30.20 5.27
N ALA A 192 -10.75 -29.16 4.89
CA ALA A 192 -12.08 -29.29 4.28
C ALA A 192 -12.02 -30.01 2.94
N ALA A 193 -11.07 -29.65 2.07
CA ALA A 193 -10.85 -30.32 0.78
C ALA A 193 -10.47 -31.81 0.97
N HIS A 194 -9.60 -32.10 1.93
CA HIS A 194 -9.22 -33.47 2.25
C HIS A 194 -10.42 -34.31 2.71
N ARG A 195 -11.27 -33.79 3.60
CA ARG A 195 -12.50 -34.47 4.08
C ARG A 195 -13.50 -34.68 2.95
N ALA A 196 -13.69 -33.69 2.05
CA ALA A 196 -14.57 -33.84 0.89
C ALA A 196 -14.09 -34.94 -0.08
N GLY A 197 -12.77 -35.02 -0.29
CA GLY A 197 -12.16 -36.08 -1.12
C GLY A 197 -12.23 -37.47 -0.52
N THR A 198 -12.31 -37.58 0.82
CA THR A 198 -12.38 -38.89 1.52
C THR A 198 -13.82 -39.40 1.62
N ASN A 199 -14.81 -38.53 1.71
CA ASN A 199 -16.25 -38.93 1.80
C ASN A 199 -16.86 -39.36 0.44
N GLY A 200 -16.14 -39.23 -0.68
CA GLY A 200 -16.59 -39.65 -2.01
C GLY A 200 -16.28 -41.11 -2.38
N LYS A 201 -15.63 -41.89 -1.54
CA LYS A 201 -15.38 -43.32 -1.77
C LYS A 201 -16.43 -44.15 -1.03
N VAL A 202 -17.64 -44.22 -1.54
CA VAL A 202 -18.57 -45.31 -1.22
C VAL A 202 -18.12 -46.51 -2.00
N SER A 203 -17.53 -47.49 -1.30
CA SER A 203 -17.29 -48.84 -1.85
C SER A 203 -18.63 -49.50 -2.07
N THR A 204 -18.99 -49.69 -3.33
CA THR A 204 -20.13 -50.55 -3.71
C THR A 204 -19.66 -52.01 -3.55
N PRO A 205 -20.46 -52.90 -2.93
CA PRO A 205 -20.13 -54.28 -2.70
C PRO A 205 -20.01 -55.14 -3.99
#